data_2d5e7451caacc944fc26dd95a3ccb362
#
_entry.id   2d5e7451caacc944fc26dd95a3ccb362
#
_cell.length_a   1.000
_cell.length_b   1.000
_cell.length_c   1.000
_cell.angle_alpha   90.00
_cell.angle_beta   90.00
_cell.angle_gamma   90.00
#
_symmetry.space_group_name_H-M   'P 1'
#
loop_
_entity.id
_entity.type
_entity.pdbx_description
1 polymer ?
#
loop_
_entity_poly.entity_id
_entity_poly.type
_entity_poly.pdbx_seq_one_letter_code
_entity_poly.pdbx_strand_id
1 'polypeptide(L)'
;MEHGAKTDELDXDNLNLDNNLDPSDRLWQRNRFAAGPLVFGIIGIVASPLLLGLALGALGMRAGIDLWRNGTRRMVVAVGIALSFFAVVTSVIAALLWGSVLATVLLGRDAMREAERWRGRTVEPRQIETLAASGATTMSLAVPDGAERLVLIFVSTQTAPSAEALVLLGELMPLYPSCRFLVCDPLADAAAVRIFAMLGGVDAPALGDSTVLPPPLDAVAAFPTIVVIDRAGRIESALIGARTRAELDKIFSGAAALQPPEH
;
A
#
# COMPACT_ATOMS: atom_id res chain seq x y z
N MET A 1 -67.28 -34.92 -7.30
CA MET A 1 -66.23 -34.37 -6.46
C MET A 1 -64.90 -34.76 -7.11
N GLU A 2 -64.38 -33.87 -7.99
CA GLU A 2 -63.10 -34.09 -8.66
C GLU A 2 -62.02 -33.28 -7.95
N HIS A 3 -61.04 -33.92 -7.38
CA HIS A 3 -59.83 -33.29 -6.87
C HIS A 3 -58.83 -33.16 -8.02
N GLY A 4 -58.70 -31.91 -8.52
CA GLY A 4 -57.63 -31.59 -9.49
C GLY A 4 -56.27 -31.53 -8.80
N ALA A 5 -55.38 -32.40 -9.17
CA ALA A 5 -53.96 -32.35 -8.80
C ALA A 5 -53.29 -31.22 -9.58
N LYS A 6 -52.87 -30.21 -8.87
CA LYS A 6 -52.04 -29.11 -9.39
C LYS A 6 -50.59 -29.62 -9.44
N THR A 7 -50.13 -29.94 -10.60
CA THR A 7 -48.69 -30.23 -10.82
C THR A 7 -47.90 -28.94 -10.78
N ASP A 8 -47.04 -28.80 -9.77
CA ASP A 8 -46.08 -27.72 -9.69
C ASP A 8 -45.08 -27.87 -10.88
N GLU A 9 -45.24 -26.95 -11.80
CA GLU A 9 -44.29 -26.76 -12.92
C GLU A 9 -43.03 -26.16 -12.34
N LEU A 10 -42.06 -27.01 -12.10
CA LEU A 10 -40.72 -26.59 -11.66
C LEU A 10 -40.06 -25.79 -12.75
N ASP A 11 -39.83 -24.52 -12.42
CA ASP A 11 -39.22 -23.52 -13.29
C ASP A 11 -37.79 -23.90 -13.65
N UNK A 12 -37.73 -24.25 -14.62
CA UNK A 12 -36.58 -24.64 -15.04
C UNK A 12 -35.79 -23.66 -15.61
N ASP A 13 -36.23 -22.58 -15.76
CA ASP A 13 -35.49 -21.48 -16.38
C ASP A 13 -34.28 -21.03 -15.55
N ASN A 14 -34.16 -21.49 -14.33
CA ASN A 14 -33.03 -21.10 -13.46
C ASN A 14 -31.73 -21.91 -13.66
N LEU A 15 -31.74 -22.93 -14.50
CA LEU A 15 -30.55 -23.81 -14.71
C LEU A 15 -29.62 -23.39 -15.83
N ASN A 16 -29.93 -22.28 -16.53
CA ASN A 16 -29.16 -21.94 -17.75
C ASN A 16 -28.41 -20.58 -17.67
N LEU A 17 -28.34 -19.98 -16.48
CA LEU A 17 -27.62 -18.71 -16.30
C LEU A 17 -26.09 -18.86 -16.33
N ASP A 18 -25.57 -20.06 -16.06
CA ASP A 18 -24.11 -20.29 -15.99
C ASP A 18 -23.41 -20.46 -17.33
N ASN A 19 -24.18 -20.66 -18.42
CA ASN A 19 -23.58 -20.92 -19.73
C ASN A 19 -23.27 -19.68 -20.58
N ASN A 20 -23.71 -18.50 -20.14
CA ASN A 20 -23.54 -17.26 -20.92
C ASN A 20 -22.41 -16.35 -20.40
N LEU A 21 -21.64 -16.81 -19.42
CA LEU A 21 -20.48 -16.04 -18.96
C LEU A 21 -19.32 -16.19 -19.95
N ASP A 22 -18.73 -15.06 -20.32
CA ASP A 22 -17.50 -14.99 -21.12
C ASP A 22 -16.42 -15.92 -20.51
N PRO A 23 -15.68 -16.67 -21.33
CA PRO A 23 -14.57 -17.51 -20.84
C PRO A 23 -13.58 -16.78 -19.92
N SER A 24 -13.38 -15.48 -20.13
CA SER A 24 -12.55 -14.64 -19.27
C SER A 24 -13.14 -14.48 -17.85
N ASP A 25 -14.47 -14.35 -17.72
CA ASP A 25 -15.15 -14.23 -16.44
C ASP A 25 -15.12 -15.53 -15.63
N ARG A 26 -15.15 -16.68 -16.32
CA ARG A 26 -15.02 -18.00 -15.67
C ARG A 26 -13.62 -18.21 -15.09
N LEU A 27 -12.58 -17.75 -15.78
CA LEU A 27 -11.20 -17.80 -15.28
C LEU A 27 -11.01 -16.89 -14.06
N TRP A 28 -11.63 -15.70 -14.06
CA TRP A 28 -11.61 -14.77 -12.94
C TRP A 28 -12.30 -15.33 -11.70
N GLN A 29 -13.46 -15.92 -11.85
CA GLN A 29 -14.18 -16.56 -10.74
C GLN A 29 -13.40 -17.76 -10.17
N ARG A 30 -12.83 -18.60 -11.03
CA ARG A 30 -12.05 -19.78 -10.62
C ARG A 30 -10.80 -19.41 -9.82
N ASN A 31 -10.12 -18.32 -10.21
CA ASN A 31 -8.93 -17.85 -9.52
C ASN A 31 -9.24 -17.19 -8.16
N ARG A 32 -10.39 -16.54 -8.02
CA ARG A 32 -10.81 -15.96 -6.73
C ARG A 32 -11.03 -17.02 -5.65
N PHE A 33 -11.61 -18.16 -6.02
CA PHE A 33 -11.84 -19.26 -5.07
C PHE A 33 -10.56 -20.04 -4.72
N ALA A 34 -9.58 -20.07 -5.63
CA ALA A 34 -8.33 -20.80 -5.40
C ALA A 34 -7.37 -20.07 -4.44
N ALA A 35 -7.42 -18.74 -4.36
CA ALA A 35 -6.54 -17.97 -3.48
C ALA A 35 -6.95 -18.04 -2.00
N GLY A 36 -8.23 -18.17 -1.72
CA GLY A 36 -8.77 -18.21 -0.34
C GLY A 36 -8.15 -19.30 0.52
N PRO A 37 -8.27 -20.58 0.12
CA PRO A 37 -7.69 -21.68 0.90
C PRO A 37 -6.18 -21.57 1.12
N LEU A 38 -5.45 -21.06 0.14
CA LEU A 38 -4.00 -20.89 0.24
C LEU A 38 -3.64 -19.80 1.25
N VAL A 39 -4.35 -18.67 1.22
CA VAL A 39 -4.17 -17.57 2.21
C VAL A 39 -4.52 -18.06 3.62
N PHE A 40 -5.67 -18.74 3.78
CA PHE A 40 -6.07 -19.30 5.08
C PHE A 40 -5.12 -20.40 5.55
N GLY A 41 -4.57 -21.20 4.64
CA GLY A 41 -3.57 -22.20 4.94
C GLY A 41 -2.27 -21.58 5.47
N ILE A 42 -1.77 -20.57 4.82
CA ILE A 42 -0.56 -19.82 5.24
C ILE A 42 -0.79 -19.14 6.61
N ILE A 43 -1.94 -18.49 6.79
CA ILE A 43 -2.31 -17.87 8.08
C ILE A 43 -2.39 -18.93 9.17
N GLY A 44 -2.98 -20.09 8.89
CA GLY A 44 -3.08 -21.21 9.82
C GLY A 44 -1.71 -21.75 10.24
N ILE A 45 -0.80 -21.91 9.29
CA ILE A 45 0.58 -22.38 9.55
C ILE A 45 1.36 -21.37 10.40
N VAL A 46 1.23 -20.08 10.10
CA VAL A 46 1.94 -19.01 10.82
C VAL A 46 1.33 -18.76 12.21
N ALA A 47 0.01 -18.82 12.34
CA ALA A 47 -0.69 -18.55 13.60
C ALA A 47 -0.66 -19.75 14.55
N SER A 48 -0.56 -20.97 14.04
CA SER A 48 -0.59 -22.20 14.84
C SER A 48 0.48 -22.26 15.92
N PRO A 49 1.78 -22.05 15.65
CA PRO A 49 2.78 -22.05 16.71
C PRO A 49 2.61 -20.92 17.72
N LEU A 50 2.08 -19.76 17.30
CA LEU A 50 1.81 -18.63 18.20
C LEU A 50 0.68 -18.95 19.17
N LEU A 51 -0.42 -19.50 18.68
CA LEU A 51 -1.56 -19.92 19.52
C LEU A 51 -1.20 -21.08 20.43
N LEU A 52 -0.44 -22.05 19.91
CA LEU A 52 0.08 -23.17 20.71
C LEU A 52 1.01 -22.71 21.83
N GLY A 53 1.94 -21.79 21.52
CA GLY A 53 2.86 -21.23 22.51
C GLY A 53 2.12 -20.47 23.62
N LEU A 54 1.11 -19.72 23.28
CA LEU A 54 0.29 -18.98 24.23
C LEU A 54 -0.55 -19.92 25.10
N ALA A 55 -1.19 -20.91 24.49
CA ALA A 55 -2.01 -21.89 25.21
C ALA A 55 -1.17 -22.78 26.17
N LEU A 56 -0.05 -23.31 25.67
CA LEU A 56 0.84 -24.12 26.47
C LEU A 56 1.52 -23.32 27.59
N GLY A 57 1.89 -22.07 27.31
CA GLY A 57 2.44 -21.15 28.30
C GLY A 57 1.44 -20.85 29.42
N ALA A 58 0.17 -20.59 29.08
CA ALA A 58 -0.89 -20.32 30.05
C ALA A 58 -1.20 -21.57 30.92
N LEU A 59 -1.28 -22.74 30.29
CA LEU A 59 -1.49 -23.98 30.99
C LEU A 59 -0.31 -24.32 31.93
N GLY A 60 0.91 -24.11 31.46
CA GLY A 60 2.13 -24.32 32.24
C GLY A 60 2.19 -23.38 33.45
N MET A 61 1.80 -22.12 33.27
CA MET A 61 1.74 -21.13 34.35
C MET A 61 0.70 -21.54 35.41
N ARG A 62 -0.50 -21.94 34.98
CA ARG A 62 -1.57 -22.40 35.88
C ARG A 62 -1.15 -23.64 36.68
N ALA A 63 -0.62 -24.64 36.00
CA ALA A 63 -0.11 -25.87 36.66
C ALA A 63 1.03 -25.58 37.63
N GLY A 64 1.93 -24.64 37.27
CA GLY A 64 3.02 -24.21 38.13
C GLY A 64 2.52 -23.54 39.41
N ILE A 65 1.51 -22.69 39.34
CA ILE A 65 0.90 -21.98 40.47
C ILE A 65 0.26 -23.03 41.43
N ASP A 66 -0.46 -23.99 40.88
CA ASP A 66 -1.11 -25.06 41.66
C ASP A 66 -0.06 -25.95 42.40
N LEU A 67 1.03 -26.30 41.74
CA LEU A 67 2.14 -27.05 42.33
C LEU A 67 2.86 -26.23 43.41
N TRP A 68 3.02 -24.92 43.20
CA TRP A 68 3.61 -24.00 44.18
C TRP A 68 2.77 -23.98 45.47
N ARG A 69 1.46 -23.91 45.34
CA ARG A 69 0.52 -23.90 46.47
C ARG A 69 0.57 -25.22 47.29
N ASN A 70 0.83 -26.32 46.58
CA ASN A 70 0.87 -27.65 47.22
C ASN A 70 2.25 -28.02 47.82
N GLY A 71 3.19 -27.07 47.89
CA GLY A 71 4.46 -27.22 48.61
C GLY A 71 5.52 -28.07 47.91
N THR A 72 5.39 -28.30 46.61
CA THR A 72 6.38 -29.05 45.84
C THR A 72 7.71 -28.26 45.69
N ARG A 73 8.80 -28.93 45.33
CA ARG A 73 10.15 -28.35 45.16
C ARG A 73 10.09 -26.98 44.49
N ARG A 74 10.20 -25.91 45.29
CA ARG A 74 9.95 -24.51 44.88
C ARG A 74 10.80 -24.07 43.72
N MET A 75 12.05 -24.52 43.61
CA MET A 75 12.96 -24.11 42.56
C MET A 75 12.53 -24.63 41.17
N VAL A 76 12.10 -25.86 41.04
CA VAL A 76 11.64 -26.48 39.78
C VAL A 76 10.36 -25.78 39.30
N VAL A 77 9.45 -25.53 40.23
CA VAL A 77 8.18 -24.84 39.94
C VAL A 77 8.42 -23.39 39.48
N ALA A 78 9.34 -22.68 40.15
CA ALA A 78 9.69 -21.30 39.79
C ALA A 78 10.27 -21.21 38.36
N VAL A 79 11.17 -22.13 37.99
CA VAL A 79 11.74 -22.22 36.64
C VAL A 79 10.64 -22.54 35.62
N GLY A 80 9.73 -23.45 35.93
CA GLY A 80 8.59 -23.75 35.03
C GLY A 80 7.68 -22.57 34.78
N ILE A 81 7.35 -21.80 35.81
CA ILE A 81 6.54 -20.57 35.68
C ILE A 81 7.28 -19.51 34.84
N ALA A 82 8.57 -19.30 35.06
CA ALA A 82 9.39 -18.37 34.35
C ALA A 82 9.46 -18.69 32.84
N LEU A 83 9.67 -19.98 32.52
CA LEU A 83 9.69 -20.47 31.13
C LEU A 83 8.32 -20.26 30.42
N SER A 84 7.24 -20.57 31.15
CA SER A 84 5.88 -20.40 30.65
C SER A 84 5.57 -18.93 30.39
N PHE A 85 5.97 -18.03 31.29
CA PHE A 85 5.83 -16.57 31.11
C PHE A 85 6.62 -16.09 29.90
N PHE A 86 7.86 -16.53 29.75
CA PHE A 86 8.71 -16.20 28.62
C PHE A 86 8.09 -16.65 27.29
N ALA A 87 7.51 -17.85 27.26
CA ALA A 87 6.82 -18.36 26.07
C ALA A 87 5.62 -17.49 25.68
N VAL A 88 4.82 -17.05 26.66
CA VAL A 88 3.68 -16.14 26.41
C VAL A 88 4.16 -14.79 25.84
N VAL A 89 5.16 -14.18 26.48
CA VAL A 89 5.70 -12.89 26.05
C VAL A 89 6.26 -12.96 24.62
N THR A 90 7.03 -14.00 24.32
CA THR A 90 7.61 -14.21 22.98
C THR A 90 6.50 -14.41 21.93
N SER A 91 5.45 -15.16 22.25
CA SER A 91 4.31 -15.36 21.35
C SER A 91 3.56 -14.06 21.06
N VAL A 92 3.36 -13.21 22.06
CA VAL A 92 2.71 -11.91 21.89
C VAL A 92 3.56 -10.99 21.00
N ILE A 93 4.86 -10.91 21.27
CA ILE A 93 5.78 -10.08 20.46
C ILE A 93 5.76 -10.56 18.99
N ALA A 94 5.86 -11.87 18.77
CA ALA A 94 5.82 -12.45 17.43
C ALA A 94 4.48 -12.15 16.73
N ALA A 95 3.36 -12.24 17.46
CA ALA A 95 2.04 -11.91 16.89
C ALA A 95 1.93 -10.45 16.47
N LEU A 96 2.46 -9.53 17.26
CA LEU A 96 2.49 -8.08 16.93
C LEU A 96 3.36 -7.81 15.70
N LEU A 97 4.54 -8.43 15.63
CA LEU A 97 5.45 -8.26 14.49
C LEU A 97 4.81 -8.81 13.19
N TRP A 98 4.30 -10.04 13.24
CA TRP A 98 3.66 -10.64 12.06
C TRP A 98 2.38 -9.90 11.66
N GLY A 99 1.60 -9.43 12.64
CA GLY A 99 0.40 -8.63 12.41
C GLY A 99 0.73 -7.32 11.69
N SER A 100 1.80 -6.64 12.09
CA SER A 100 2.23 -5.40 11.44
C SER A 100 2.69 -5.64 9.99
N VAL A 101 3.46 -6.70 9.75
CA VAL A 101 3.91 -7.07 8.40
C VAL A 101 2.71 -7.37 7.50
N LEU A 102 1.77 -8.17 8.00
CA LEU A 102 0.57 -8.52 7.23
C LEU A 102 -0.28 -7.29 6.92
N ALA A 103 -0.47 -6.41 7.90
CA ALA A 103 -1.20 -5.15 7.71
C ALA A 103 -0.53 -4.29 6.62
N THR A 104 0.79 -4.15 6.66
CA THR A 104 1.55 -3.38 5.66
C THR A 104 1.38 -3.95 4.24
N VAL A 105 1.44 -5.28 4.12
CA VAL A 105 1.26 -5.96 2.81
C VAL A 105 -0.15 -5.75 2.27
N LEU A 106 -1.18 -5.90 3.12
CA LEU A 106 -2.57 -5.74 2.69
C LEU A 106 -2.88 -4.29 2.30
N LEU A 107 -2.48 -3.32 3.13
CA LEU A 107 -2.66 -1.90 2.84
C LEU A 107 -1.91 -1.47 1.58
N GLY A 108 -0.69 -1.99 1.39
CA GLY A 108 0.11 -1.71 0.20
C GLY A 108 -0.56 -2.22 -1.09
N ARG A 109 -1.21 -3.37 -1.05
CA ARG A 109 -1.95 -3.92 -2.20
C ARG A 109 -3.14 -3.05 -2.61
N ASP A 110 -3.89 -2.55 -1.65
CA ASP A 110 -5.04 -1.69 -1.92
C ASP A 110 -4.57 -0.33 -2.48
N ALA A 111 -3.49 0.22 -1.93
CA ALA A 111 -2.89 1.45 -2.45
C ALA A 111 -2.41 1.27 -3.91
N MET A 112 -1.76 0.15 -4.24
CA MET A 112 -1.33 -0.13 -5.62
C MET A 112 -2.51 -0.22 -6.59
N ARG A 113 -3.60 -0.88 -6.20
CA ARG A 113 -4.83 -0.94 -7.01
C ARG A 113 -5.44 0.44 -7.23
N GLU A 114 -5.40 1.27 -6.21
CA GLU A 114 -5.88 2.65 -6.30
C GLU A 114 -5.03 3.46 -7.28
N ALA A 115 -3.71 3.35 -7.22
CA ALA A 115 -2.80 4.01 -8.16
C ALA A 115 -3.06 3.59 -9.61
N GLU A 116 -3.34 2.31 -9.84
CA GLU A 116 -3.71 1.81 -11.19
C GLU A 116 -5.00 2.46 -11.70
N ARG A 117 -5.98 2.68 -10.83
CA ARG A 117 -7.25 3.35 -11.17
C ARG A 117 -7.06 4.82 -11.55
N TRP A 118 -5.96 5.44 -11.15
CA TRP A 118 -5.67 6.83 -11.52
C TRP A 118 -5.16 6.97 -12.95
N ARG A 119 -4.57 5.92 -13.50
CA ARG A 119 -4.02 5.93 -14.85
C ARG A 119 -5.07 6.34 -15.88
N GLY A 120 -4.75 7.34 -16.71
CA GLY A 120 -5.66 7.89 -17.71
C GLY A 120 -6.63 8.94 -17.18
N ARG A 121 -6.77 9.12 -15.86
CA ARG A 121 -7.58 10.20 -15.30
C ARG A 121 -6.92 11.55 -15.57
N THR A 122 -7.74 12.55 -15.83
CA THR A 122 -7.28 13.91 -16.03
C THR A 122 -7.22 14.64 -14.70
N VAL A 123 -6.11 15.32 -14.48
CA VAL A 123 -5.93 16.24 -13.34
C VAL A 123 -6.38 17.62 -13.79
N GLU A 124 -7.25 18.24 -13.02
CA GLU A 124 -7.74 19.58 -13.33
C GLU A 124 -6.61 20.59 -13.22
N PRO A 125 -6.34 21.40 -14.27
CA PRO A 125 -5.33 22.44 -14.18
C PRO A 125 -5.69 23.43 -13.08
N ARG A 126 -4.78 23.65 -12.15
CA ARG A 126 -4.99 24.52 -11.00
C ARG A 126 -3.72 25.27 -10.67
N GLN A 127 -3.86 26.53 -10.32
CA GLN A 127 -2.75 27.31 -9.79
C GLN A 127 -2.56 26.95 -8.33
N ILE A 128 -1.34 26.62 -7.96
CA ILE A 128 -0.95 26.24 -6.61
C ILE A 128 0.24 27.07 -6.14
N GLU A 129 0.26 27.40 -4.87
CA GLU A 129 1.40 28.06 -4.27
C GLU A 129 2.47 27.02 -3.92
N THR A 130 3.69 27.28 -4.34
CA THR A 130 4.85 26.41 -4.10
C THR A 130 5.99 27.23 -3.50
N LEU A 131 6.88 26.57 -2.79
CA LEU A 131 8.10 27.17 -2.27
C LEU A 131 9.31 26.68 -3.08
N ALA A 132 9.84 27.56 -3.92
CA ALA A 132 11.05 27.32 -4.72
C ALA A 132 12.29 27.91 -4.01
N ALA A 133 13.47 27.69 -4.58
CA ALA A 133 14.71 28.32 -4.08
C ALA A 133 14.65 29.85 -4.07
N SER A 134 13.92 30.42 -5.03
CA SER A 134 13.71 31.88 -5.15
C SER A 134 12.66 32.42 -4.17
N GLY A 135 11.99 31.59 -3.39
CA GLY A 135 10.92 31.95 -2.48
C GLY A 135 9.55 31.42 -2.91
N ALA A 136 8.50 31.93 -2.31
CA ALA A 136 7.14 31.56 -2.63
C ALA A 136 6.81 31.95 -4.09
N THR A 137 6.23 31.03 -4.82
CA THR A 137 5.87 31.24 -6.24
C THR A 137 4.56 30.50 -6.55
N THR A 138 3.90 30.91 -7.61
CA THR A 138 2.70 30.24 -8.09
C THR A 138 3.05 29.38 -9.31
N MET A 139 2.57 28.16 -9.32
CA MET A 139 2.82 27.18 -10.37
C MET A 139 1.51 26.53 -10.79
N SER A 140 1.38 26.24 -12.07
CA SER A 140 0.26 25.46 -12.57
C SER A 140 0.52 23.95 -12.39
N LEU A 141 -0.51 23.18 -12.02
CA LEU A 141 -0.49 21.72 -12.07
C LEU A 141 -0.57 21.17 -13.51
N ALA A 142 -0.67 22.04 -14.51
CA ALA A 142 -0.48 21.61 -15.90
C ALA A 142 1.02 21.48 -16.22
N VAL A 143 1.36 20.64 -17.18
CA VAL A 143 2.74 20.51 -17.65
C VAL A 143 3.15 21.88 -18.26
N PRO A 144 4.22 22.51 -17.75
CA PRO A 144 4.61 23.83 -18.25
C PRO A 144 5.20 23.75 -19.66
N ASP A 145 5.18 24.87 -20.36
CA ASP A 145 5.78 24.99 -21.68
C ASP A 145 7.27 24.60 -21.65
N GLY A 146 7.68 23.80 -22.61
CA GLY A 146 9.02 23.28 -22.71
C GLY A 146 9.26 21.95 -21.97
N ALA A 147 8.36 21.54 -21.08
CA ALA A 147 8.40 20.22 -20.48
C ALA A 147 7.50 19.23 -21.21
N GLU A 148 7.79 17.94 -21.08
CA GLU A 148 6.96 16.86 -21.61
C GLU A 148 6.07 16.26 -20.53
N ARG A 149 6.53 16.30 -19.30
CA ARG A 149 5.85 15.69 -18.14
C ARG A 149 5.98 16.53 -16.89
N LEU A 150 4.96 16.46 -16.05
CA LEU A 150 5.01 16.94 -14.67
C LEU A 150 5.07 15.71 -13.75
N VAL A 151 6.09 15.65 -12.90
CA VAL A 151 6.32 14.56 -11.96
C VAL A 151 6.05 15.08 -10.54
N LEU A 152 4.99 14.60 -9.93
CA LEU A 152 4.65 14.90 -8.53
C LEU A 152 5.21 13.80 -7.64
N ILE A 153 6.01 14.18 -6.65
CA ILE A 153 6.68 13.28 -5.72
C ILE A 153 6.06 13.51 -4.34
N PHE A 154 5.14 12.64 -3.96
CA PHE A 154 4.53 12.67 -2.64
C PHE A 154 5.45 11.93 -1.65
N VAL A 155 5.87 12.64 -0.63
CA VAL A 155 6.75 12.13 0.43
C VAL A 155 6.12 12.37 1.79
N SER A 156 6.64 11.69 2.80
CA SER A 156 6.44 12.08 4.20
C SER A 156 7.79 12.43 4.79
N THR A 157 7.92 13.62 5.31
CA THR A 157 9.14 14.13 5.96
C THR A 157 9.55 13.30 7.20
N GLN A 158 8.65 12.41 7.65
CA GLN A 158 8.83 11.60 8.86
C GLN A 158 9.24 10.14 8.57
N THR A 159 9.42 9.77 7.29
CA THR A 159 9.64 8.36 6.94
C THR A 159 10.95 8.12 6.18
N ALA A 160 11.67 7.07 6.58
CA ALA A 160 12.92 6.67 5.94
C ALA A 160 12.75 6.30 4.47
N PRO A 161 11.70 5.55 4.05
CA PRO A 161 11.51 5.26 2.61
C PRO A 161 11.34 6.50 1.75
N SER A 162 10.76 7.59 2.27
CA SER A 162 10.67 8.86 1.55
C SER A 162 12.04 9.53 1.40
N ALA A 163 12.88 9.49 2.43
CA ALA A 163 14.24 10.02 2.37
C ALA A 163 15.09 9.25 1.32
N GLU A 164 15.03 7.92 1.34
CA GLU A 164 15.73 7.07 0.37
C GLU A 164 15.27 7.35 -1.07
N ALA A 165 13.97 7.53 -1.27
CA ALA A 165 13.40 7.85 -2.58
C ALA A 165 13.91 9.21 -3.09
N LEU A 166 14.00 10.21 -2.21
CA LEU A 166 14.51 11.55 -2.60
C LEU A 166 15.99 11.48 -3.01
N VAL A 167 16.83 10.73 -2.30
CA VAL A 167 18.24 10.56 -2.67
C VAL A 167 18.35 9.98 -4.09
N LEU A 168 17.60 8.94 -4.38
CA LEU A 168 17.58 8.32 -5.71
C LEU A 168 17.06 9.30 -6.77
N LEU A 169 16.02 10.06 -6.46
CA LEU A 169 15.45 11.05 -7.38
C LEU A 169 16.41 12.21 -7.62
N GLY A 170 17.16 12.65 -6.61
CA GLY A 170 18.18 13.68 -6.76
C GLY A 170 19.26 13.30 -7.77
N GLU A 171 19.63 12.00 -7.82
CA GLU A 171 20.56 11.47 -8.84
C GLU A 171 19.93 11.42 -10.24
N LEU A 172 18.64 11.13 -10.33
CA LEU A 172 17.95 10.90 -11.59
C LEU A 172 17.46 12.19 -12.27
N MET A 173 16.97 13.16 -11.51
CA MET A 173 16.36 14.38 -12.07
C MET A 173 17.20 15.09 -13.11
N PRO A 174 18.54 15.25 -12.93
CA PRO A 174 19.36 15.90 -13.95
C PRO A 174 19.41 15.17 -15.29
N LEU A 175 19.10 13.87 -15.30
CA LEU A 175 19.09 13.05 -16.52
C LEU A 175 17.80 13.23 -17.34
N TYR A 176 16.77 13.84 -16.75
CA TYR A 176 15.45 14.01 -17.38
C TYR A 176 15.03 15.49 -17.43
N PRO A 177 15.75 16.33 -18.19
CA PRO A 177 15.44 17.78 -18.24
C PRO A 177 14.09 18.10 -18.89
N SER A 178 13.50 17.15 -19.62
CA SER A 178 12.13 17.27 -20.17
C SER A 178 11.04 17.04 -19.13
N CYS A 179 11.40 16.57 -17.92
CA CYS A 179 10.46 16.40 -16.82
C CYS A 179 10.54 17.58 -15.85
N ARG A 180 9.39 18.10 -15.44
CA ARG A 180 9.29 19.08 -14.36
C ARG A 180 8.92 18.38 -13.08
N PHE A 181 9.69 18.56 -12.02
CA PHE A 181 9.51 17.87 -10.74
C PHE A 181 8.92 18.82 -9.69
N LEU A 182 8.10 18.24 -8.79
CA LEU A 182 7.45 18.96 -7.70
C LEU A 182 7.36 17.98 -6.51
N VAL A 183 7.84 18.40 -5.34
CA VAL A 183 7.82 17.57 -4.11
C VAL A 183 6.65 18.01 -3.23
N CYS A 184 5.88 17.05 -2.75
CA CYS A 184 4.65 17.28 -1.97
C CYS A 184 4.68 16.48 -0.67
N ASP A 185 4.40 17.13 0.46
CA ASP A 185 4.02 16.44 1.70
C ASP A 185 2.75 17.12 2.24
N PRO A 186 1.59 16.49 2.11
CA PRO A 186 0.33 17.08 2.59
C PRO A 186 0.20 17.16 4.11
N LEU A 187 1.20 16.68 4.85
CA LEU A 187 1.20 16.65 6.32
C LEU A 187 2.24 17.58 6.94
N ALA A 188 3.03 18.31 6.11
CA ALA A 188 4.11 19.18 6.57
C ALA A 188 4.04 20.53 5.88
N ASP A 189 4.54 21.58 6.50
CA ASP A 189 4.62 22.89 5.87
C ASP A 189 5.61 22.88 4.68
N ALA A 190 5.40 23.76 3.71
CA ALA A 190 6.20 23.81 2.48
C ALA A 190 7.71 24.04 2.73
N ALA A 191 8.07 24.77 3.79
CA ALA A 191 9.48 25.00 4.12
C ALA A 191 10.16 23.72 4.63
N ALA A 192 9.47 22.94 5.46
CA ALA A 192 9.96 21.64 5.92
C ALA A 192 10.12 20.67 4.73
N VAL A 193 9.15 20.64 3.82
CA VAL A 193 9.20 19.81 2.60
C VAL A 193 10.40 20.22 1.72
N ARG A 194 10.60 21.53 1.57
CA ARG A 194 11.72 22.07 0.77
C ARG A 194 13.08 21.66 1.37
N ILE A 195 13.24 21.80 2.68
CA ILE A 195 14.47 21.40 3.38
C ILE A 195 14.70 19.89 3.21
N PHE A 196 13.65 19.10 3.39
CA PHE A 196 13.71 17.63 3.26
C PHE A 196 14.11 17.21 1.83
N ALA A 197 13.54 17.85 0.81
CA ALA A 197 13.89 17.60 -0.59
C ALA A 197 15.37 17.95 -0.86
N MET A 198 15.83 19.10 -0.37
CA MET A 198 17.23 19.53 -0.52
C MET A 198 18.22 18.56 0.16
N LEU A 199 17.88 18.04 1.32
CA LEU A 199 18.70 17.03 2.03
C LEU A 199 18.81 15.74 1.21
N GLY A 200 17.79 15.41 0.42
CA GLY A 200 17.81 14.30 -0.52
C GLY A 200 18.45 14.63 -1.88
N GLY A 201 18.99 15.85 -2.05
CA GLY A 201 19.60 16.26 -3.32
C GLY A 201 18.60 16.70 -4.39
N VAL A 202 17.33 16.89 -4.02
CA VAL A 202 16.26 17.26 -4.96
C VAL A 202 16.07 18.77 -4.94
N ASP A 203 16.43 19.44 -6.03
CA ASP A 203 16.18 20.88 -6.21
C ASP A 203 14.92 21.10 -7.04
N ALA A 204 13.77 20.95 -6.38
CA ALA A 204 12.43 21.12 -6.98
C ALA A 204 11.56 21.99 -6.08
N PRO A 205 10.57 22.70 -6.63
CA PRO A 205 9.58 23.40 -5.80
C PRO A 205 8.88 22.44 -4.85
N ALA A 206 8.49 22.92 -3.68
CA ALA A 206 7.86 22.16 -2.61
C ALA A 206 6.42 22.62 -2.37
N LEU A 207 5.56 21.64 -2.06
CA LEU A 207 4.17 21.81 -1.65
C LEU A 207 3.99 21.29 -0.24
N GLY A 208 3.28 22.04 0.58
CA GLY A 208 2.97 21.65 1.95
C GLY A 208 1.47 21.43 2.20
N ASP A 209 1.14 21.31 3.47
CA ASP A 209 -0.20 21.02 3.99
C ASP A 209 -1.27 22.07 3.65
N SER A 210 -0.86 23.31 3.41
CA SER A 210 -1.79 24.40 3.05
C SER A 210 -2.35 24.29 1.63
N THR A 211 -1.79 23.39 0.82
CA THR A 211 -2.16 23.28 -0.60
C THR A 211 -3.23 22.22 -0.81
N VAL A 212 -4.39 22.65 -1.28
CA VAL A 212 -5.48 21.73 -1.66
C VAL A 212 -5.25 21.23 -3.08
N LEU A 213 -4.93 19.95 -3.20
CA LEU A 213 -4.73 19.30 -4.50
C LEU A 213 -6.08 18.87 -5.09
N PRO A 214 -6.24 18.91 -6.42
CA PRO A 214 -7.47 18.41 -7.05
C PRO A 214 -7.50 16.88 -7.09
N PRO A 215 -8.70 16.27 -7.18
CA PRO A 215 -8.79 14.83 -7.41
C PRO A 215 -8.09 14.37 -8.70
N PRO A 216 -7.46 13.19 -8.71
CA PRO A 216 -7.38 12.25 -7.60
C PRO A 216 -6.17 12.44 -6.67
N LEU A 217 -5.40 13.51 -6.84
CA LEU A 217 -4.15 13.79 -6.11
C LEU A 217 -4.38 14.04 -4.61
N ASP A 218 -5.57 14.54 -4.25
CA ASP A 218 -6.01 14.74 -2.87
C ASP A 218 -6.16 13.45 -2.07
N ALA A 219 -6.25 12.31 -2.76
CA ALA A 219 -6.46 10.99 -2.14
C ALA A 219 -5.15 10.23 -1.89
N VAL A 220 -3.97 10.85 -2.10
CA VAL A 220 -2.69 10.21 -1.82
C VAL A 220 -2.54 9.98 -0.32
N ALA A 221 -2.47 8.72 0.10
CA ALA A 221 -2.38 8.31 1.50
C ALA A 221 -1.16 7.43 1.80
N ALA A 222 -0.37 7.11 0.80
CA ALA A 222 0.83 6.25 0.97
C ALA A 222 2.08 6.99 0.45
N PHE A 223 3.19 6.86 1.17
CA PHE A 223 4.43 7.58 0.86
C PHE A 223 5.63 6.60 0.83
N PRO A 224 6.58 6.78 -0.10
CA PRO A 224 6.52 7.73 -1.21
C PRO A 224 5.53 7.31 -2.30
N THR A 225 4.94 8.28 -3.01
CA THR A 225 4.14 8.04 -4.21
C THR A 225 4.62 9.00 -5.31
N ILE A 226 4.83 8.49 -6.51
CA ILE A 226 5.27 9.27 -7.66
C ILE A 226 4.15 9.23 -8.71
N VAL A 227 3.67 10.39 -9.11
CA VAL A 227 2.62 10.54 -10.13
C VAL A 227 3.20 11.29 -11.32
N VAL A 228 3.09 10.73 -12.51
CA VAL A 228 3.56 11.35 -13.75
C VAL A 228 2.35 11.79 -14.56
N ILE A 229 2.32 13.06 -14.94
CA ILE A 229 1.23 13.71 -15.70
C ILE A 229 1.79 14.11 -17.07
N ASP A 230 1.07 13.76 -18.14
CA ASP A 230 1.42 14.08 -19.52
C ASP A 230 0.98 15.52 -19.89
N ARG A 231 1.35 15.98 -21.10
CA ARG A 231 0.98 17.30 -21.63
C ARG A 231 -0.52 17.55 -21.74
N ALA A 232 -1.30 16.48 -21.83
CA ALA A 232 -2.76 16.58 -21.88
C ALA A 232 -3.39 16.68 -20.48
N GLY A 233 -2.58 16.71 -19.43
CA GLY A 233 -3.03 16.73 -18.04
C GLY A 233 -3.51 15.36 -17.53
N ARG A 234 -3.19 14.26 -18.22
CA ARG A 234 -3.61 12.91 -17.82
C ARG A 234 -2.51 12.23 -17.04
N ILE A 235 -2.90 11.49 -16.04
CA ILE A 235 -1.98 10.65 -15.27
C ILE A 235 -1.50 9.48 -16.16
N GLU A 236 -0.24 9.55 -16.55
CA GLU A 236 0.43 8.52 -17.34
C GLU A 236 0.77 7.31 -16.46
N SER A 237 1.24 7.57 -15.24
CA SER A 237 1.55 6.53 -14.27
C SER A 237 1.45 7.05 -12.84
N ALA A 238 1.15 6.14 -11.90
CA ALA A 238 1.22 6.40 -10.47
C ALA A 238 1.91 5.20 -9.80
N LEU A 239 2.95 5.47 -9.02
CA LEU A 239 3.79 4.47 -8.38
C LEU A 239 3.78 4.69 -6.88
N ILE A 240 3.42 3.66 -6.12
CA ILE A 240 3.36 3.72 -4.66
C ILE A 240 4.49 2.87 -4.07
N GLY A 241 5.20 3.44 -3.11
CA GLY A 241 6.30 2.79 -2.40
C GLY A 241 7.67 3.02 -3.05
N ALA A 242 8.69 2.51 -2.36
CA ALA A 242 10.08 2.61 -2.85
C ALA A 242 10.22 1.92 -4.21
N ARG A 243 10.95 2.53 -5.11
CA ARG A 243 11.16 2.05 -6.48
C ARG A 243 12.65 1.92 -6.78
N THR A 244 12.96 1.00 -7.66
CA THR A 244 14.32 0.84 -8.16
C THR A 244 14.63 1.91 -9.21
N ARG A 245 15.92 2.18 -9.38
CA ARG A 245 16.39 3.10 -10.43
C ARG A 245 15.84 2.72 -11.81
N ALA A 246 15.89 1.43 -12.15
CA ALA A 246 15.44 0.95 -13.47
C ALA A 246 13.93 1.19 -13.71
N GLU A 247 13.09 1.09 -12.66
CA GLU A 247 11.66 1.39 -12.76
C GLU A 247 11.42 2.88 -13.00
N LEU A 248 12.17 3.74 -12.30
CA LEU A 248 12.05 5.19 -12.46
C LEU A 248 12.56 5.64 -13.84
N ASP A 249 13.70 5.12 -14.29
CA ASP A 249 14.25 5.37 -15.63
C ASP A 249 13.23 5.04 -16.73
N LYS A 250 12.60 3.88 -16.62
CA LYS A 250 11.56 3.44 -17.57
C LYS A 250 10.39 4.42 -17.65
N ILE A 251 9.98 4.98 -16.52
CA ILE A 251 8.83 5.87 -16.43
C ILE A 251 9.21 7.29 -16.90
N PHE A 252 10.32 7.82 -16.45
CA PHE A 252 10.75 9.17 -16.83
C PHE A 252 11.15 9.25 -18.31
N SER A 253 11.68 8.18 -18.89
CA SER A 253 11.95 8.09 -20.33
C SER A 253 10.68 7.97 -21.19
N GLY A 254 9.53 7.73 -20.61
CA GLY A 254 8.28 7.49 -21.33
C GLY A 254 8.12 6.07 -21.90
N ALA A 255 9.10 5.19 -21.68
CA ALA A 255 9.05 3.83 -22.19
C ALA A 255 7.88 3.01 -21.62
N ALA A 256 7.43 3.36 -20.42
CA ALA A 256 6.28 2.71 -19.78
C ALA A 256 4.94 2.99 -20.48
N ALA A 257 4.82 4.14 -21.13
CA ALA A 257 3.59 4.53 -21.83
C ALA A 257 3.37 3.73 -23.14
N LEU A 258 4.43 3.14 -23.66
CA LEU A 258 4.41 2.40 -24.92
C LEU A 258 4.06 0.92 -24.76
N GLN A 259 4.00 0.41 -23.54
CA GLN A 259 3.61 -0.98 -23.28
C GLN A 259 2.10 -1.07 -23.06
N PRO A 260 1.36 -1.82 -23.90
CA PRO A 260 -0.05 -2.10 -23.62
C PRO A 260 -0.15 -2.90 -22.31
N PRO A 261 -1.25 -2.76 -21.59
CA PRO A 261 -1.44 -3.51 -20.35
C PRO A 261 -1.36 -5.02 -20.63
N GLU A 262 -0.48 -5.70 -19.93
CA GLU A 262 -0.43 -7.17 -19.99
C GLU A 262 -1.69 -7.72 -19.29
N HIS A 263 -2.58 -8.29 -20.07
CA HIS A 263 -3.84 -8.88 -19.60
C HIS A 263 -3.65 -10.25 -18.97
#